data_e76b6927d23a6b67b3cb74792aa67383
#
_entry.id   e76b6927d23a6b67b3cb74792aa67383
#
_cell.length_a   1.000
_cell.length_b   1.000
_cell.length_c   1.000
_cell.angle_alpha   90.00
_cell.angle_beta   90.00
_cell.angle_gamma   90.00
#
_symmetry.space_group_name_H-M   'P 1'
#
loop_
_entity.id
_entity.type
_entity.pdbx_description
1 polymer ?
#
loop_
_entity_poly.entity_id
_entity_poly.type
_entity_poly.pdbx_seq_one_letter_code
_entity_poly.pdbx_strand_id
1 'polypeptide(L)'
;MSKEIKAQVVVLGSGPAGYSAAFRCADLGLDTVLIEKYNTLGGVCLNVGCIPSKALLHVAKVIEEAKAMAEHGVIFGEPQTDINKIRLWKDKVITQLTGGLGGMAKMRKVNVVNGYGKFTGPNSIVVEGVDGQTTVTFDNAIIAAGSRPIKLPFIPHEDPRIWDSTDALELKEVPEKLLIMGGGIIGLEMGTVYHALGSDVDVVEMFDQVIPAADKDIIKVFTKRISKKFNLMLETKVTAVEAKEDGIYVSMEGKKAPAEPTRYDAVLVAIGRVPNGQLIDAEKAGINVDERGFIHVDKQMRTNVAHIHAIGDVVGQPMLAHKGVHEGHVAAEVISGKKHYFDPKVIPSIAYTEPEVAWVGKTEKEAKAEGINYEVSTFPWAASGRAIASDCADGMTKMIFDKDTHRVIGGAIVGTNGGELLGEIGLAIAMGCDAEDIALTIHAHPTLHESIGLAAEVFEGSITDLPNAKAVKRNK
;
A
#
# COMPACT_ATOMS: atom_id res chain seq x y z
N MET A 1 -24.59 -3.98 -33.90
CA MET A 1 -23.88 -5.25 -34.27
C MET A 1 -22.86 -5.51 -33.17
N SER A 2 -22.82 -6.71 -32.60
CA SER A 2 -21.78 -7.07 -31.66
C SER A 2 -20.44 -7.12 -32.37
N LYS A 3 -19.42 -6.45 -31.83
CA LYS A 3 -18.06 -6.47 -32.34
C LYS A 3 -17.37 -7.75 -31.83
N GLU A 4 -16.64 -8.44 -32.70
CA GLU A 4 -15.81 -9.59 -32.31
C GLU A 4 -14.33 -9.26 -32.46
N ILE A 5 -13.55 -9.66 -31.47
CA ILE A 5 -12.09 -9.49 -31.43
C ILE A 5 -11.48 -10.84 -31.04
N LYS A 6 -10.43 -11.24 -31.76
CA LYS A 6 -9.61 -12.39 -31.38
C LYS A 6 -8.25 -11.90 -30.90
N ALA A 7 -7.72 -12.50 -29.83
CA ALA A 7 -6.42 -12.20 -29.26
C ALA A 7 -5.67 -13.47 -28.85
N GLN A 8 -4.35 -13.43 -28.84
CA GLN A 8 -3.55 -14.49 -28.21
C GLN A 8 -3.66 -14.39 -26.68
N VAL A 9 -3.65 -13.17 -26.14
CA VAL A 9 -3.78 -12.91 -24.72
C VAL A 9 -4.80 -11.82 -24.45
N VAL A 10 -5.73 -12.07 -23.57
CA VAL A 10 -6.62 -11.06 -23.01
C VAL A 10 -6.22 -10.78 -21.56
N VAL A 11 -6.12 -9.51 -21.18
CA VAL A 11 -5.91 -9.07 -19.80
C VAL A 11 -7.15 -8.35 -19.30
N LEU A 12 -7.75 -8.82 -18.22
CA LEU A 12 -8.98 -8.27 -17.63
C LEU A 12 -8.64 -7.36 -16.44
N GLY A 13 -8.68 -6.07 -16.64
CA GLY A 13 -8.34 -5.01 -15.68
C GLY A 13 -6.97 -4.38 -15.98
N SER A 14 -6.92 -3.05 -15.90
CA SER A 14 -5.72 -2.25 -16.22
C SER A 14 -5.06 -1.59 -15.01
N GLY A 15 -5.24 -2.14 -13.82
CA GLY A 15 -4.43 -1.75 -12.65
C GLY A 15 -2.95 -2.05 -12.84
N PRO A 16 -2.04 -1.72 -11.89
CA PRO A 16 -0.60 -1.94 -12.03
C PRO A 16 -0.22 -3.35 -12.47
N ALA A 17 -0.87 -4.37 -11.92
CA ALA A 17 -0.67 -5.75 -12.36
C ALA A 17 -1.08 -5.96 -13.83
N GLY A 18 -2.27 -5.47 -14.21
CA GLY A 18 -2.85 -5.72 -15.51
C GLY A 18 -2.13 -4.98 -16.65
N TYR A 19 -1.86 -3.67 -16.52
CA TYR A 19 -1.14 -2.99 -17.60
C TYR A 19 0.30 -3.50 -17.73
N SER A 20 0.96 -3.87 -16.62
CA SER A 20 2.30 -4.45 -16.67
C SER A 20 2.30 -5.81 -17.37
N ALA A 21 1.31 -6.67 -17.09
CA ALA A 21 1.14 -7.94 -17.81
C ALA A 21 0.87 -7.72 -19.29
N ALA A 22 -0.06 -6.83 -19.64
CA ALA A 22 -0.41 -6.53 -21.03
C ALA A 22 0.78 -5.98 -21.84
N PHE A 23 1.53 -5.05 -21.25
CA PHE A 23 2.72 -4.49 -21.90
C PHE A 23 3.82 -5.54 -22.06
N ARG A 24 4.03 -6.39 -21.03
CA ARG A 24 5.00 -7.47 -21.10
C ARG A 24 4.60 -8.53 -22.15
N CYS A 25 3.34 -8.90 -22.26
CA CYS A 25 2.85 -9.77 -23.33
C CYS A 25 3.13 -9.19 -24.72
N ALA A 26 2.83 -7.90 -24.92
CA ALA A 26 3.09 -7.22 -26.20
C ALA A 26 4.59 -7.14 -26.51
N ASP A 27 5.44 -6.82 -25.52
CA ASP A 27 6.91 -6.81 -25.66
C ASP A 27 7.49 -8.20 -25.99
N LEU A 28 6.77 -9.28 -25.63
CA LEU A 28 7.10 -10.66 -25.99
C LEU A 28 6.53 -11.09 -27.35
N GLY A 29 5.88 -10.17 -28.08
CA GLY A 29 5.35 -10.40 -29.43
C GLY A 29 3.97 -11.04 -29.47
N LEU A 30 3.25 -11.10 -28.35
CA LEU A 30 1.89 -11.66 -28.28
C LEU A 30 0.85 -10.62 -28.63
N ASP A 31 -0.14 -10.99 -29.48
CA ASP A 31 -1.30 -10.14 -29.75
C ASP A 31 -2.15 -10.01 -28.50
N THR A 32 -2.24 -8.79 -27.97
CA THR A 32 -2.74 -8.53 -26.64
C THR A 32 -3.93 -7.57 -26.63
N VAL A 33 -5.02 -7.99 -25.99
CA VAL A 33 -6.18 -7.15 -25.66
C VAL A 33 -6.17 -6.84 -24.15
N LEU A 34 -6.34 -5.56 -23.81
CA LEU A 34 -6.49 -5.09 -22.43
C LEU A 34 -7.92 -4.55 -22.23
N ILE A 35 -8.69 -5.18 -21.35
CA ILE A 35 -10.06 -4.78 -21.03
C ILE A 35 -10.03 -3.91 -19.77
N GLU A 36 -10.63 -2.72 -19.83
CA GLU A 36 -10.75 -1.81 -18.71
C GLU A 36 -12.16 -1.21 -18.61
N LYS A 37 -12.76 -1.26 -17.43
CA LYS A 37 -14.13 -0.75 -17.22
C LYS A 37 -14.23 0.79 -17.21
N TYR A 38 -13.13 1.48 -16.91
CA TYR A 38 -13.04 2.92 -16.90
C TYR A 38 -12.40 3.46 -18.20
N ASN A 39 -12.59 4.75 -18.47
CA ASN A 39 -12.05 5.39 -19.66
C ASN A 39 -10.53 5.64 -19.59
N THR A 40 -9.92 5.41 -18.44
CA THR A 40 -8.50 5.63 -18.16
C THR A 40 -7.84 4.36 -17.66
N LEU A 41 -6.63 4.08 -18.14
CA LEU A 41 -5.80 2.98 -17.64
C LEU A 41 -5.22 3.32 -16.26
N GLY A 42 -4.74 2.29 -15.53
CA GLY A 42 -4.06 2.47 -14.24
C GLY A 42 -4.82 1.95 -13.04
N GLY A 43 -6.11 1.57 -13.23
CA GLY A 43 -6.95 0.99 -12.18
C GLY A 43 -7.10 1.89 -10.95
N VAL A 44 -7.38 1.28 -9.79
CA VAL A 44 -7.53 2.00 -8.50
C VAL A 44 -6.25 2.75 -8.15
N CYS A 45 -5.08 2.14 -8.29
CA CYS A 45 -3.80 2.71 -7.84
C CYS A 45 -3.54 4.12 -8.43
N LEU A 46 -3.65 4.26 -9.76
CA LEU A 46 -3.33 5.54 -10.40
C LEU A 46 -4.47 6.55 -10.32
N ASN A 47 -5.71 6.09 -10.40
CA ASN A 47 -6.86 6.99 -10.52
C ASN A 47 -7.42 7.43 -9.16
N VAL A 48 -7.55 6.50 -8.19
CA VAL A 48 -8.27 6.72 -6.93
C VAL A 48 -7.59 6.01 -5.74
N GLY A 49 -6.27 5.87 -5.76
CA GLY A 49 -5.51 5.12 -4.75
C GLY A 49 -4.14 5.72 -4.48
N CYS A 50 -3.08 4.96 -4.84
CA CYS A 50 -1.70 5.28 -4.48
C CYS A 50 -1.25 6.68 -4.95
N ILE A 51 -1.51 7.03 -6.20
CA ILE A 51 -1.01 8.28 -6.77
C ILE A 51 -1.70 9.52 -6.18
N PRO A 52 -3.04 9.63 -6.18
CA PRO A 52 -3.69 10.76 -5.52
C PRO A 52 -3.37 10.85 -4.03
N SER A 53 -3.23 9.70 -3.32
CA SER A 53 -2.83 9.68 -1.92
C SER A 53 -1.45 10.31 -1.73
N LYS A 54 -0.44 9.93 -2.51
CA LYS A 54 0.93 10.46 -2.40
C LYS A 54 1.01 11.94 -2.78
N ALA A 55 0.20 12.36 -3.76
CA ALA A 55 0.06 13.78 -4.06
C ALA A 55 -0.48 14.57 -2.86
N LEU A 56 -1.56 14.12 -2.24
CA LEU A 56 -2.14 14.80 -1.07
C LEU A 56 -1.23 14.74 0.16
N LEU A 57 -0.56 13.61 0.41
CA LEU A 57 0.41 13.47 1.49
C LEU A 57 1.61 14.41 1.32
N HIS A 58 2.05 14.66 0.09
CA HIS A 58 3.08 15.67 -0.17
C HIS A 58 2.61 17.06 0.23
N VAL A 59 1.36 17.45 -0.08
CA VAL A 59 0.79 18.72 0.38
C VAL A 59 0.75 18.79 1.91
N ALA A 60 0.27 17.74 2.56
CA ALA A 60 0.23 17.63 4.02
C ALA A 60 1.62 17.82 4.64
N LYS A 61 2.63 17.13 4.09
CA LYS A 61 4.02 17.22 4.54
C LYS A 61 4.55 18.65 4.45
N VAL A 62 4.36 19.34 3.32
CA VAL A 62 4.82 20.74 3.14
C VAL A 62 4.15 21.67 4.15
N ILE A 63 2.87 21.51 4.44
CA ILE A 63 2.15 22.31 5.45
C ILE A 63 2.74 22.10 6.84
N GLU A 64 2.98 20.84 7.24
CA GLU A 64 3.52 20.49 8.55
C GLU A 64 4.96 20.95 8.71
N GLU A 65 5.82 20.76 7.70
CA GLU A 65 7.22 21.22 7.70
C GLU A 65 7.30 22.76 7.80
N ALA A 66 6.45 23.48 7.05
CA ALA A 66 6.39 24.94 7.13
C ALA A 66 5.98 25.43 8.53
N LYS A 67 5.02 24.76 9.18
CA LYS A 67 4.64 25.08 10.57
C LYS A 67 5.78 24.82 11.56
N ALA A 68 6.45 23.66 11.42
CA ALA A 68 7.54 23.26 12.30
C ALA A 68 8.75 24.24 12.23
N MET A 69 9.00 24.85 11.05
CA MET A 69 10.09 25.79 10.87
C MET A 69 9.98 27.05 11.74
N ALA A 70 8.81 27.35 12.29
CA ALA A 70 8.66 28.47 13.23
C ALA A 70 9.51 28.31 14.50
N GLU A 71 9.73 27.08 14.97
CA GLU A 71 10.59 26.76 16.11
C GLU A 71 12.08 27.04 15.79
N HIS A 72 12.45 27.04 14.51
CA HIS A 72 13.79 27.33 14.00
C HIS A 72 13.95 28.77 13.49
N GLY A 73 12.96 29.64 13.75
CA GLY A 73 13.03 31.07 13.45
C GLY A 73 12.58 31.46 12.05
N VAL A 74 11.98 30.54 11.28
CA VAL A 74 11.36 30.85 9.97
C VAL A 74 9.84 30.78 10.09
N ILE A 75 9.19 31.94 10.10
CA ILE A 75 7.76 32.06 10.31
C ILE A 75 7.06 32.37 8.98
N PHE A 76 6.31 31.39 8.46
CA PHE A 76 5.53 31.53 7.22
C PHE A 76 4.13 32.13 7.44
N GLY A 77 3.67 32.25 8.71
CA GLY A 77 2.26 32.53 9.04
C GLY A 77 1.36 31.30 8.83
N GLU A 78 0.07 31.46 9.07
CA GLU A 78 -0.89 30.38 8.86
C GLU A 78 -1.08 30.13 7.35
N PRO A 79 -0.89 28.88 6.89
CA PRO A 79 -1.04 28.57 5.48
C PRO A 79 -2.50 28.72 5.04
N GLN A 80 -2.72 29.45 3.95
CA GLN A 80 -4.01 29.51 3.29
C GLN A 80 -4.12 28.38 2.27
N THR A 81 -5.05 27.45 2.48
CA THR A 81 -5.28 26.32 1.60
C THR A 81 -6.46 26.56 0.67
N ASP A 82 -6.25 26.35 -0.63
CA ASP A 82 -7.29 26.32 -1.65
C ASP A 82 -7.48 24.88 -2.11
N ILE A 83 -8.46 24.19 -1.55
CA ILE A 83 -8.73 22.75 -1.84
C ILE A 83 -9.05 22.53 -3.32
N ASN A 84 -9.62 23.52 -4.03
CA ASN A 84 -9.89 23.39 -5.45
C ASN A 84 -8.58 23.33 -6.26
N LYS A 85 -7.59 24.17 -5.92
CA LYS A 85 -6.28 24.15 -6.57
C LYS A 85 -5.50 22.87 -6.23
N ILE A 86 -5.57 22.39 -4.97
CA ILE A 86 -4.96 21.12 -4.55
C ILE A 86 -5.57 19.98 -5.37
N ARG A 87 -6.88 19.94 -5.50
CA ARG A 87 -7.61 18.94 -6.30
C ARG A 87 -7.21 18.98 -7.77
N LEU A 88 -7.20 20.17 -8.38
CA LEU A 88 -6.77 20.35 -9.77
C LEU A 88 -5.32 19.90 -10.00
N TRP A 89 -4.42 20.17 -9.06
CA TRP A 89 -3.04 19.69 -9.14
C TRP A 89 -2.96 18.17 -9.03
N LYS A 90 -3.65 17.56 -8.07
CA LYS A 90 -3.76 16.11 -7.93
C LYS A 90 -4.29 15.47 -9.23
N ASP A 91 -5.35 16.02 -9.82
CA ASP A 91 -5.97 15.52 -11.04
C ASP A 91 -5.03 15.67 -12.25
N LYS A 92 -4.21 16.73 -12.29
CA LYS A 92 -3.15 16.90 -13.30
C LYS A 92 -2.10 15.79 -13.19
N VAL A 93 -1.68 15.42 -11.98
CA VAL A 93 -0.72 14.30 -11.75
C VAL A 93 -1.32 13.00 -12.26
N ILE A 94 -2.57 12.69 -11.91
CA ILE A 94 -3.29 11.51 -12.39
C ILE A 94 -3.35 11.49 -13.91
N THR A 95 -3.78 12.59 -14.54
CA THR A 95 -3.92 12.72 -15.99
C THR A 95 -2.59 12.52 -16.71
N GLN A 96 -1.49 13.04 -16.16
CA GLN A 96 -0.17 12.87 -16.74
C GLN A 96 0.24 11.39 -16.77
N LEU A 97 0.02 10.65 -15.67
CA LEU A 97 0.40 9.24 -15.55
C LEU A 97 -0.51 8.33 -16.38
N THR A 98 -1.82 8.53 -16.30
CA THR A 98 -2.78 7.71 -17.08
C THR A 98 -2.68 7.97 -18.58
N GLY A 99 -2.43 9.22 -18.99
CA GLY A 99 -2.14 9.57 -20.38
C GLY A 99 -0.85 8.92 -20.88
N GLY A 100 0.19 8.85 -20.06
CA GLY A 100 1.42 8.11 -20.33
C GLY A 100 1.17 6.63 -20.58
N LEU A 101 0.32 5.98 -19.75
CA LEU A 101 -0.06 4.58 -19.96
C LEU A 101 -0.79 4.37 -21.29
N GLY A 102 -1.73 5.26 -21.63
CA GLY A 102 -2.43 5.22 -22.92
C GLY A 102 -1.46 5.33 -24.11
N GLY A 103 -0.46 6.21 -24.02
CA GLY A 103 0.62 6.33 -24.99
C GLY A 103 1.45 5.06 -25.11
N MET A 104 1.83 4.46 -23.97
CA MET A 104 2.60 3.20 -23.95
C MET A 104 1.82 2.01 -24.49
N ALA A 105 0.52 1.91 -24.23
CA ALA A 105 -0.35 0.89 -24.81
C ALA A 105 -0.39 1.01 -26.34
N LYS A 106 -0.55 2.25 -26.86
CA LYS A 106 -0.56 2.52 -28.29
C LYS A 106 0.77 2.17 -28.96
N MET A 107 1.91 2.55 -28.37
CA MET A 107 3.25 2.23 -28.90
C MET A 107 3.48 0.72 -29.01
N ARG A 108 2.98 -0.07 -28.04
CA ARG A 108 3.07 -1.54 -28.00
C ARG A 108 1.98 -2.23 -28.81
N LYS A 109 1.08 -1.47 -29.45
CA LYS A 109 -0.07 -2.00 -30.17
C LYS A 109 -1.00 -2.88 -29.32
N VAL A 110 -1.06 -2.61 -28.00
CA VAL A 110 -2.05 -3.25 -27.13
C VAL A 110 -3.43 -2.70 -27.49
N ASN A 111 -4.35 -3.61 -27.83
CA ASN A 111 -5.73 -3.24 -28.17
C ASN A 111 -6.52 -3.02 -26.87
N VAL A 112 -6.85 -1.77 -26.55
CA VAL A 112 -7.62 -1.44 -25.34
C VAL A 112 -9.11 -1.46 -25.66
N VAL A 113 -9.87 -2.26 -24.90
CA VAL A 113 -11.34 -2.36 -25.00
C VAL A 113 -11.95 -1.83 -23.72
N ASN A 114 -12.67 -0.70 -23.82
CA ASN A 114 -13.32 -0.09 -22.67
C ASN A 114 -14.70 -0.71 -22.44
N GLY A 115 -14.94 -1.14 -21.22
CA GLY A 115 -16.19 -1.72 -20.75
C GLY A 115 -16.01 -2.75 -19.66
N TYR A 116 -17.13 -3.21 -19.13
CA TYR A 116 -17.15 -4.19 -18.04
C TYR A 116 -17.06 -5.61 -18.64
N GLY A 117 -15.95 -6.29 -18.42
CA GLY A 117 -15.66 -7.61 -18.96
C GLY A 117 -16.14 -8.73 -18.03
N LYS A 118 -16.85 -9.71 -18.59
CA LYS A 118 -17.30 -10.93 -17.92
C LYS A 118 -17.04 -12.16 -18.77
N PHE A 119 -16.63 -13.26 -18.13
CA PHE A 119 -16.47 -14.53 -18.83
C PHE A 119 -17.83 -15.06 -19.32
N THR A 120 -17.83 -15.60 -20.51
CA THR A 120 -19.00 -16.30 -21.13
C THR A 120 -18.68 -17.75 -21.46
N GLY A 121 -17.42 -18.13 -21.37
CA GLY A 121 -16.90 -19.48 -21.58
C GLY A 121 -15.40 -19.53 -21.31
N PRO A 122 -14.78 -20.71 -21.47
CA PRO A 122 -13.36 -20.91 -21.15
C PRO A 122 -12.38 -20.08 -22.01
N ASN A 123 -12.82 -19.63 -23.17
CA ASN A 123 -12.01 -18.84 -24.13
C ASN A 123 -12.72 -17.58 -24.60
N SER A 124 -13.71 -17.07 -23.85
CA SER A 124 -14.47 -15.89 -24.29
C SER A 124 -14.86 -15.00 -23.11
N ILE A 125 -14.73 -13.67 -23.36
CA ILE A 125 -15.20 -12.60 -22.48
C ILE A 125 -16.10 -11.68 -23.30
N VAL A 126 -17.25 -11.32 -22.74
CA VAL A 126 -18.09 -10.24 -23.24
C VAL A 126 -17.78 -8.96 -22.49
N VAL A 127 -17.58 -7.89 -23.21
CA VAL A 127 -17.30 -6.55 -22.67
C VAL A 127 -18.49 -5.65 -22.97
N GLU A 128 -19.14 -5.17 -21.90
CA GLU A 128 -20.26 -4.24 -21.98
C GLU A 128 -19.70 -2.80 -21.87
N GLY A 129 -19.59 -2.13 -23.00
CA GLY A 129 -19.12 -0.75 -23.10
C GLY A 129 -20.22 0.23 -23.49
N VAL A 130 -19.93 1.53 -23.45
CA VAL A 130 -20.87 2.61 -23.83
C VAL A 130 -21.28 2.54 -25.31
N ASP A 131 -20.42 2.00 -26.17
CA ASP A 131 -20.66 1.86 -27.62
C ASP A 131 -21.32 0.50 -27.97
N GLY A 132 -21.71 -0.27 -26.97
CA GLY A 132 -22.33 -1.60 -27.13
C GLY A 132 -21.45 -2.73 -26.64
N GLN A 133 -21.82 -3.95 -27.06
CA GLN A 133 -21.19 -5.18 -26.61
C GLN A 133 -20.08 -5.61 -27.56
N THR A 134 -18.92 -5.98 -26.99
CA THR A 134 -17.80 -6.57 -27.71
C THR A 134 -17.49 -7.95 -27.14
N THR A 135 -17.40 -8.97 -28.00
CA THR A 135 -16.95 -10.33 -27.62
C THR A 135 -15.46 -10.45 -27.92
N VAL A 136 -14.67 -10.80 -26.92
CA VAL A 136 -13.24 -11.08 -27.06
C VAL A 136 -13.01 -12.58 -26.87
N THR A 137 -12.51 -13.24 -27.95
CA THR A 137 -12.04 -14.62 -27.88
C THR A 137 -10.53 -14.65 -27.75
N PHE A 138 -9.98 -15.61 -27.02
CA PHE A 138 -8.57 -15.64 -26.67
C PHE A 138 -8.00 -17.04 -26.56
N ASP A 139 -6.69 -17.16 -26.72
CA ASP A 139 -5.94 -18.39 -26.45
C ASP A 139 -5.57 -18.50 -24.97
N ASN A 140 -5.18 -17.37 -24.32
CA ASN A 140 -4.85 -17.27 -22.90
C ASN A 140 -5.52 -16.04 -22.28
N ALA A 141 -5.80 -16.10 -20.97
CA ALA A 141 -6.31 -14.95 -20.22
C ALA A 141 -5.49 -14.66 -18.96
N ILE A 142 -5.39 -13.38 -18.60
CA ILE A 142 -4.82 -12.91 -17.33
C ILE A 142 -5.87 -12.08 -16.59
N ILE A 143 -6.32 -12.55 -15.44
CA ILE A 143 -7.29 -11.87 -14.60
C ILE A 143 -6.55 -10.92 -13.66
N ALA A 144 -6.76 -9.61 -13.82
CA ALA A 144 -6.23 -8.55 -12.98
C ALA A 144 -7.37 -7.66 -12.43
N ALA A 145 -8.46 -8.31 -11.99
CA ALA A 145 -9.72 -7.65 -11.62
C ALA A 145 -9.62 -6.79 -10.34
N GLY A 146 -8.51 -6.91 -9.57
CA GLY A 146 -8.23 -6.10 -8.40
C GLY A 146 -9.17 -6.34 -7.23
N SER A 147 -9.37 -5.29 -6.43
CA SER A 147 -10.18 -5.31 -5.20
C SER A 147 -11.02 -4.03 -5.07
N ARG A 148 -11.97 -4.05 -4.12
CA ARG A 148 -12.83 -2.93 -3.75
C ARG A 148 -12.85 -2.73 -2.22
N PRO A 149 -13.23 -1.53 -1.69
CA PRO A 149 -13.43 -1.32 -0.25
C PRO A 149 -14.48 -2.28 0.33
N ILE A 150 -14.28 -2.69 1.58
CA ILE A 150 -15.28 -3.45 2.33
C ILE A 150 -16.45 -2.53 2.67
N LYS A 151 -17.68 -3.03 2.46
CA LYS A 151 -18.92 -2.39 2.90
C LYS A 151 -19.58 -3.20 4.00
N LEU A 152 -19.79 -2.61 5.18
CA LEU A 152 -20.50 -3.25 6.29
C LEU A 152 -21.99 -2.97 6.19
N PRO A 153 -22.87 -3.97 6.38
CA PRO A 153 -24.31 -3.81 6.17
C PRO A 153 -25.01 -2.81 7.09
N PHE A 154 -24.45 -2.54 8.26
CA PHE A 154 -25.03 -1.59 9.24
C PHE A 154 -24.61 -0.13 9.03
N ILE A 155 -23.77 0.14 8.02
CA ILE A 155 -23.33 1.51 7.70
C ILE A 155 -24.21 2.05 6.56
N PRO A 156 -24.75 3.27 6.68
CA PRO A 156 -25.60 3.88 5.66
C PRO A 156 -24.75 4.46 4.51
N HIS A 157 -24.21 3.57 3.66
CA HIS A 157 -23.27 3.92 2.58
C HIS A 157 -23.83 4.85 1.50
N GLU A 158 -25.13 5.07 1.48
CA GLU A 158 -25.78 6.00 0.53
C GLU A 158 -25.70 7.47 0.98
N ASP A 159 -25.36 7.73 2.26
CA ASP A 159 -25.15 9.08 2.75
C ASP A 159 -23.80 9.62 2.23
N PRO A 160 -23.76 10.81 1.60
CA PRO A 160 -22.54 11.35 0.99
C PRO A 160 -21.43 11.72 2.00
N ARG A 161 -21.73 11.71 3.30
CA ARG A 161 -20.77 11.92 4.39
C ARG A 161 -20.13 10.62 4.89
N ILE A 162 -20.58 9.47 4.39
CA ILE A 162 -19.96 8.16 4.63
C ILE A 162 -19.05 7.86 3.45
N TRP A 163 -17.77 7.95 3.66
CA TRP A 163 -16.73 7.86 2.64
C TRP A 163 -16.07 6.48 2.60
N ASP A 164 -15.72 6.03 1.43
CA ASP A 164 -14.64 5.08 1.23
C ASP A 164 -13.32 5.81 0.86
N SER A 165 -12.27 5.06 0.56
CA SER A 165 -10.98 5.66 0.19
C SER A 165 -11.05 6.48 -1.11
N THR A 166 -11.96 6.17 -2.03
CA THR A 166 -12.17 6.93 -3.27
C THR A 166 -12.75 8.30 -2.97
N ASP A 167 -13.81 8.34 -2.14
CA ASP A 167 -14.47 9.57 -1.75
C ASP A 167 -13.52 10.51 -1.00
N ALA A 168 -12.73 9.96 -0.06
CA ALA A 168 -11.74 10.74 0.67
C ALA A 168 -10.67 11.34 -0.26
N LEU A 169 -10.23 10.61 -1.29
CA LEU A 169 -9.24 11.09 -2.26
C LEU A 169 -9.79 12.09 -3.28
N GLU A 170 -11.12 12.21 -3.43
CA GLU A 170 -11.71 13.27 -4.24
C GLU A 170 -11.46 14.65 -3.63
N LEU A 171 -11.31 14.74 -2.30
CA LEU A 171 -11.10 15.98 -1.55
C LEU A 171 -12.17 17.04 -1.87
N LYS A 172 -13.45 16.66 -1.78
CA LYS A 172 -14.57 17.56 -2.04
C LYS A 172 -14.66 18.68 -1.01
N GLU A 173 -14.41 18.34 0.23
CA GLU A 173 -14.48 19.22 1.41
C GLU A 173 -13.47 18.79 2.47
N VAL A 174 -13.24 19.61 3.47
CA VAL A 174 -12.47 19.31 4.67
C VAL A 174 -13.45 19.39 5.84
N PRO A 175 -13.91 18.25 6.40
CA PRO A 175 -14.83 18.22 7.53
C PRO A 175 -14.14 18.77 8.78
N GLU A 176 -14.88 19.46 9.65
CA GLU A 176 -14.34 19.94 10.92
C GLU A 176 -13.96 18.74 11.80
N LYS A 177 -14.85 17.73 11.90
CA LYS A 177 -14.61 16.52 12.68
C LYS A 177 -14.79 15.26 11.82
N LEU A 178 -13.68 14.52 11.64
CA LEU A 178 -13.61 13.30 10.83
C LEU A 178 -13.38 12.07 11.70
N LEU A 179 -14.24 11.05 11.56
CA LEU A 179 -13.94 9.71 12.07
C LEU A 179 -13.32 8.85 10.97
N ILE A 180 -12.26 8.16 11.31
CA ILE A 180 -11.66 7.11 10.47
C ILE A 180 -11.87 5.76 11.16
N MET A 181 -12.60 4.88 10.49
CA MET A 181 -12.79 3.50 10.91
C MET A 181 -11.68 2.64 10.30
N GLY A 182 -10.79 2.13 11.15
CA GLY A 182 -9.63 1.31 10.79
C GLY A 182 -8.30 2.05 10.85
N GLY A 183 -7.42 1.59 11.74
CA GLY A 183 -6.04 2.08 11.95
C GLY A 183 -5.03 1.45 10.97
N GLY A 184 -5.47 1.02 9.78
CA GLY A 184 -4.62 0.52 8.71
C GLY A 184 -3.95 1.66 7.91
N ILE A 185 -3.12 1.28 6.93
CA ILE A 185 -2.32 2.22 6.12
C ILE A 185 -3.20 3.31 5.49
N ILE A 186 -4.28 2.93 4.80
CA ILE A 186 -5.16 3.86 4.07
C ILE A 186 -5.80 4.87 5.02
N GLY A 187 -6.35 4.40 6.15
CA GLY A 187 -6.98 5.27 7.14
C GLY A 187 -6.00 6.28 7.72
N LEU A 188 -4.80 5.85 8.09
CA LEU A 188 -3.78 6.72 8.67
C LEU A 188 -3.19 7.72 7.67
N GLU A 189 -3.02 7.31 6.39
CA GLU A 189 -2.62 8.23 5.32
C GLU A 189 -3.66 9.34 5.11
N MET A 190 -4.94 8.99 5.04
CA MET A 190 -6.01 9.98 4.91
C MET A 190 -6.13 10.84 6.17
N GLY A 191 -5.99 10.25 7.36
CA GLY A 191 -5.91 11.01 8.61
C GLY A 191 -4.81 12.07 8.60
N THR A 192 -3.62 11.70 8.09
CA THR A 192 -2.50 12.65 7.93
C THR A 192 -2.86 13.81 6.99
N VAL A 193 -3.52 13.51 5.87
CA VAL A 193 -3.94 14.53 4.89
C VAL A 193 -4.97 15.48 5.51
N TYR A 194 -6.07 14.93 6.05
CA TYR A 194 -7.18 15.74 6.56
C TYR A 194 -6.80 16.53 7.82
N HIS A 195 -5.97 15.95 8.70
CA HIS A 195 -5.43 16.68 9.85
C HIS A 195 -4.59 17.89 9.42
N ALA A 196 -3.69 17.71 8.46
CA ALA A 196 -2.87 18.83 7.95
C ALA A 196 -3.70 19.93 7.29
N LEU A 197 -4.86 19.57 6.72
CA LEU A 197 -5.81 20.51 6.13
C LEU A 197 -6.74 21.15 7.15
N GLY A 198 -6.73 20.72 8.43
CA GLY A 198 -7.45 21.36 9.54
C GLY A 198 -8.56 20.54 10.19
N SER A 199 -8.79 19.29 9.78
CA SER A 199 -9.77 18.42 10.45
C SER A 199 -9.29 17.95 11.83
N ASP A 200 -10.21 17.91 12.81
CA ASP A 200 -10.07 17.13 14.02
C ASP A 200 -10.32 15.64 13.70
N VAL A 201 -9.32 14.79 13.91
CA VAL A 201 -9.34 13.40 13.42
C VAL A 201 -9.37 12.42 14.58
N ASP A 202 -10.45 11.64 14.64
CA ASP A 202 -10.57 10.45 15.46
C ASP A 202 -10.29 9.19 14.63
N VAL A 203 -9.48 8.26 15.14
CA VAL A 203 -9.21 6.95 14.52
C VAL A 203 -9.66 5.85 15.46
N VAL A 204 -10.59 4.99 15.02
CA VAL A 204 -11.05 3.83 15.78
C VAL A 204 -10.45 2.55 15.20
N GLU A 205 -9.81 1.74 16.07
CA GLU A 205 -9.16 0.48 15.69
C GLU A 205 -9.52 -0.62 16.70
N MET A 206 -9.91 -1.79 16.19
CA MET A 206 -10.32 -2.94 17.02
C MET A 206 -9.13 -3.62 17.70
N PHE A 207 -7.96 -3.54 17.12
CA PHE A 207 -6.73 -4.12 17.65
C PHE A 207 -6.06 -3.21 18.69
N ASP A 208 -5.09 -3.78 19.40
CA ASP A 208 -4.31 -3.09 20.43
C ASP A 208 -3.22 -2.15 19.87
N GLN A 209 -3.10 -2.10 18.53
CA GLN A 209 -2.20 -1.19 17.80
C GLN A 209 -2.73 -0.86 16.42
N VAL A 210 -2.30 0.28 15.87
CA VAL A 210 -2.46 0.60 14.43
C VAL A 210 -1.43 -0.19 13.61
N ILE A 211 -1.67 -0.35 12.30
CA ILE A 211 -0.81 -1.10 11.38
C ILE A 211 -0.40 -2.46 11.98
N PRO A 212 -1.35 -3.38 12.22
CA PRO A 212 -1.11 -4.61 12.99
C PRO A 212 -0.13 -5.60 12.31
N ALA A 213 0.24 -5.34 11.07
CA ALA A 213 1.23 -6.11 10.32
C ALA A 213 2.69 -5.76 10.66
N ALA A 214 2.95 -4.57 11.24
CA ALA A 214 4.29 -4.16 11.65
C ALA A 214 4.58 -4.51 13.12
N ASP A 215 5.86 -4.61 13.47
CA ASP A 215 6.28 -4.94 14.83
C ASP A 215 5.92 -3.86 15.86
N LYS A 216 5.59 -4.28 17.08
CA LYS A 216 5.08 -3.41 18.15
C LYS A 216 6.03 -2.30 18.57
N ASP A 217 7.33 -2.54 18.54
CA ASP A 217 8.36 -1.55 18.92
C ASP A 217 8.40 -0.40 17.90
N ILE A 218 8.33 -0.71 16.61
CA ILE A 218 8.21 0.27 15.51
C ILE A 218 6.92 1.08 15.65
N ILE A 219 5.80 0.40 15.86
CA ILE A 219 4.49 1.06 16.02
C ILE A 219 4.42 1.91 17.29
N LYS A 220 5.15 1.54 18.35
CA LYS A 220 5.25 2.37 19.57
C LYS A 220 5.89 3.74 19.28
N VAL A 221 6.96 3.77 18.47
CA VAL A 221 7.60 5.03 18.04
C VAL A 221 6.63 5.86 17.20
N PHE A 222 6.00 5.23 16.22
CA PHE A 222 5.00 5.86 15.36
C PHE A 222 3.82 6.43 16.18
N THR A 223 3.22 5.61 17.05
CA THR A 223 2.04 5.99 17.85
C THR A 223 2.35 7.17 18.77
N LYS A 224 3.55 7.24 19.35
CA LYS A 224 3.98 8.37 20.19
C LYS A 224 3.94 9.70 19.41
N ARG A 225 4.20 9.67 18.12
CA ARG A 225 4.18 10.85 17.25
C ARG A 225 2.76 11.20 16.83
N ILE A 226 2.02 10.24 16.28
CA ILE A 226 0.70 10.52 15.71
C ILE A 226 -0.39 10.78 16.77
N SER A 227 -0.25 10.28 17.99
CA SER A 227 -1.18 10.56 19.08
C SER A 227 -1.21 12.03 19.55
N LYS A 228 -0.27 12.83 19.05
CA LYS A 228 -0.32 14.29 19.19
C LYS A 228 -1.20 14.97 18.14
N LYS A 229 -1.52 14.26 17.05
CA LYS A 229 -2.32 14.74 15.91
C LYS A 229 -3.70 14.12 15.88
N PHE A 230 -3.82 12.85 16.21
CA PHE A 230 -5.07 12.08 16.16
C PHE A 230 -5.49 11.60 17.54
N ASN A 231 -6.78 11.57 17.80
CA ASN A 231 -7.31 10.81 18.92
C ASN A 231 -7.40 9.31 18.51
N LEU A 232 -6.53 8.47 19.07
CA LEU A 232 -6.49 7.04 18.75
C LEU A 232 -7.32 6.24 19.75
N MET A 233 -8.40 5.63 19.27
CA MET A 233 -9.29 4.74 20.04
C MET A 233 -8.97 3.28 19.67
N LEU A 234 -7.91 2.73 20.29
CA LEU A 234 -7.52 1.32 20.16
C LEU A 234 -8.42 0.42 21.01
N GLU A 235 -8.46 -0.88 20.69
CA GLU A 235 -9.31 -1.88 21.34
C GLU A 235 -10.78 -1.42 21.39
N THR A 236 -11.21 -0.76 20.31
CA THR A 236 -12.53 -0.11 20.20
C THR A 236 -13.14 -0.44 18.84
N LYS A 237 -14.40 -0.83 18.81
CA LYS A 237 -15.14 -1.13 17.58
C LYS A 237 -16.36 -0.24 17.43
N VAL A 238 -16.69 0.12 16.20
CA VAL A 238 -17.96 0.76 15.87
C VAL A 238 -19.07 -0.29 15.85
N THR A 239 -20.18 0.02 16.51
CA THR A 239 -21.35 -0.88 16.65
C THR A 239 -22.57 -0.38 15.90
N ALA A 240 -22.74 0.94 15.74
CA ALA A 240 -23.80 1.53 14.93
C ALA A 240 -23.35 2.87 14.31
N VAL A 241 -23.91 3.18 13.15
CA VAL A 241 -23.71 4.46 12.45
C VAL A 241 -25.07 4.96 12.00
N GLU A 242 -25.46 6.15 12.46
CA GLU A 242 -26.74 6.79 12.14
C GLU A 242 -26.50 8.11 11.42
N ALA A 243 -27.02 8.26 10.20
CA ALA A 243 -27.03 9.52 9.48
C ALA A 243 -28.24 10.36 9.92
N LYS A 244 -27.97 11.56 10.47
CA LYS A 244 -29.00 12.54 10.86
C LYS A 244 -28.80 13.84 10.05
N GLU A 245 -29.73 14.77 10.12
CA GLU A 245 -29.63 16.03 9.37
C GLU A 245 -28.36 16.82 9.70
N ASP A 246 -27.99 16.85 10.99
CA ASP A 246 -26.91 17.67 11.55
C ASP A 246 -25.54 16.95 11.61
N GLY A 247 -25.46 15.66 11.25
CA GLY A 247 -24.21 14.91 11.27
C GLY A 247 -24.38 13.39 11.27
N ILE A 248 -23.26 12.69 11.33
CA ILE A 248 -23.20 11.24 11.46
C ILE A 248 -22.93 10.90 12.92
N TYR A 249 -23.82 10.12 13.54
CA TYR A 249 -23.70 9.69 14.93
C TYR A 249 -23.18 8.25 14.97
N VAL A 250 -22.07 8.05 15.70
CA VAL A 250 -21.38 6.76 15.75
C VAL A 250 -21.35 6.24 17.18
N SER A 251 -21.90 5.05 17.37
CA SER A 251 -21.84 4.30 18.63
C SER A 251 -20.63 3.35 18.60
N MET A 252 -19.94 3.24 19.72
CA MET A 252 -18.73 2.44 19.85
C MET A 252 -18.76 1.61 21.13
N GLU A 253 -18.05 0.50 21.11
CA GLU A 253 -17.78 -0.34 22.29
C GLU A 253 -16.28 -0.64 22.38
N GLY A 254 -15.77 -0.71 23.60
CA GLY A 254 -14.37 -1.05 23.87
C GLY A 254 -13.73 -0.14 24.90
N LYS A 255 -12.41 -0.26 25.02
CA LYS A 255 -11.63 0.33 26.11
C LYS A 255 -11.63 1.87 26.11
N LYS A 256 -11.72 2.47 24.93
CA LYS A 256 -11.71 3.93 24.73
C LYS A 256 -13.03 4.46 24.13
N ALA A 257 -14.07 3.62 24.11
CA ALA A 257 -15.35 4.01 23.55
C ALA A 257 -15.98 5.15 24.37
N PRO A 258 -16.48 6.21 23.72
CA PRO A 258 -17.35 7.18 24.37
C PRO A 258 -18.61 6.52 24.92
N ALA A 259 -19.14 7.05 26.05
CA ALA A 259 -20.35 6.53 26.67
C ALA A 259 -21.61 6.76 25.81
N GLU A 260 -21.62 7.83 25.02
CA GLU A 260 -22.73 8.23 24.15
C GLU A 260 -22.27 8.26 22.69
N PRO A 261 -23.21 8.11 21.75
CA PRO A 261 -22.90 8.27 20.32
C PRO A 261 -22.23 9.60 20.01
N THR A 262 -21.09 9.56 19.34
CA THR A 262 -20.32 10.75 19.00
C THR A 262 -20.73 11.26 17.60
N ARG A 263 -20.94 12.57 17.49
CA ARG A 263 -21.24 13.23 16.21
C ARG A 263 -19.97 13.52 15.41
N TYR A 264 -20.03 13.24 14.12
CA TYR A 264 -18.99 13.55 13.13
C TYR A 264 -19.62 14.25 11.91
N ASP A 265 -18.81 15.05 11.20
CA ASP A 265 -19.24 15.67 9.94
C ASP A 265 -19.08 14.70 8.78
N ALA A 266 -18.07 13.84 8.84
CA ALA A 266 -17.87 12.74 7.90
C ALA A 266 -17.26 11.51 8.60
N VAL A 267 -17.45 10.33 7.98
CA VAL A 267 -16.89 9.05 8.44
C VAL A 267 -16.21 8.35 7.28
N LEU A 268 -14.91 8.11 7.39
CA LEU A 268 -14.14 7.31 6.43
C LEU A 268 -14.09 5.84 6.87
N VAL A 269 -14.61 4.94 6.03
CA VAL A 269 -14.57 3.49 6.25
C VAL A 269 -13.35 2.89 5.55
N ALA A 270 -12.28 2.62 6.31
CA ALA A 270 -10.98 2.14 5.82
C ALA A 270 -10.56 0.80 6.48
N ILE A 271 -11.51 -0.12 6.63
CA ILE A 271 -11.38 -1.39 7.37
C ILE A 271 -10.85 -2.56 6.53
N GLY A 272 -10.45 -2.33 5.30
CA GLY A 272 -9.87 -3.33 4.40
C GLY A 272 -10.52 -3.39 3.01
N ARG A 273 -10.10 -4.38 2.23
CA ARG A 273 -10.50 -4.55 0.83
C ARG A 273 -10.96 -5.99 0.55
N VAL A 274 -11.87 -6.14 -0.40
CA VAL A 274 -12.40 -7.42 -0.90
C VAL A 274 -11.99 -7.62 -2.35
N PRO A 275 -11.42 -8.79 -2.73
CA PRO A 275 -11.08 -9.09 -4.12
C PRO A 275 -12.33 -9.22 -5.01
N ASN A 276 -12.16 -8.96 -6.30
CA ASN A 276 -13.25 -8.86 -7.25
C ASN A 276 -13.52 -10.15 -8.05
N GLY A 277 -12.99 -11.30 -7.63
CA GLY A 277 -13.15 -12.57 -8.36
C GLY A 277 -14.59 -12.99 -8.59
N GLN A 278 -15.50 -12.67 -7.66
CA GLN A 278 -16.93 -12.99 -7.78
C GLN A 278 -17.70 -12.09 -8.78
N LEU A 279 -17.07 -11.02 -9.31
CA LEU A 279 -17.76 -10.03 -10.14
C LEU A 279 -17.60 -10.25 -11.64
N ILE A 280 -16.81 -11.23 -12.07
CA ILE A 280 -16.39 -11.43 -13.46
C ILE A 280 -17.01 -12.67 -14.11
N ASP A 281 -18.00 -13.31 -13.46
CA ASP A 281 -18.64 -14.55 -13.90
C ASP A 281 -17.59 -15.66 -14.18
N ALA A 282 -16.61 -15.79 -13.30
CA ALA A 282 -15.45 -16.67 -13.44
C ALA A 282 -15.82 -18.15 -13.57
N GLU A 283 -16.93 -18.57 -12.96
CA GLU A 283 -17.47 -19.93 -13.00
C GLU A 283 -17.85 -20.36 -14.42
N LYS A 284 -18.22 -19.43 -15.31
CA LYS A 284 -18.52 -19.73 -16.72
C LYS A 284 -17.30 -20.18 -17.50
N ALA A 285 -16.10 -19.80 -17.02
CA ALA A 285 -14.83 -20.29 -17.56
C ALA A 285 -14.26 -21.48 -16.76
N GLY A 286 -14.99 -22.00 -15.78
CA GLY A 286 -14.56 -23.10 -14.91
C GLY A 286 -13.51 -22.70 -13.85
N ILE A 287 -13.37 -21.39 -13.58
CA ILE A 287 -12.41 -20.86 -12.61
C ILE A 287 -13.00 -20.94 -11.20
N ASN A 288 -12.21 -21.46 -10.28
CA ASN A 288 -12.57 -21.51 -8.87
C ASN A 288 -12.31 -20.15 -8.18
N VAL A 289 -13.36 -19.62 -7.55
CA VAL A 289 -13.29 -18.42 -6.70
C VAL A 289 -13.71 -18.81 -5.30
N ASP A 290 -12.93 -18.44 -4.28
CA ASP A 290 -13.29 -18.76 -2.90
C ASP A 290 -14.42 -17.85 -2.38
N GLU A 291 -14.93 -18.15 -1.17
CA GLU A 291 -16.03 -17.41 -0.53
C GLU A 291 -15.67 -15.93 -0.29
N ARG A 292 -14.39 -15.61 -0.14
CA ARG A 292 -13.89 -14.25 0.04
C ARG A 292 -13.65 -13.52 -1.28
N GLY A 293 -13.75 -14.20 -2.43
CA GLY A 293 -13.57 -13.65 -3.76
C GLY A 293 -12.14 -13.76 -4.31
N PHE A 294 -11.26 -14.54 -3.67
CA PHE A 294 -9.91 -14.81 -4.20
C PHE A 294 -9.91 -15.91 -5.26
N ILE A 295 -9.00 -15.79 -6.20
CA ILE A 295 -8.68 -16.80 -7.21
C ILE A 295 -7.30 -17.37 -6.87
N HIS A 296 -7.24 -18.63 -6.46
CA HIS A 296 -5.99 -19.29 -6.11
C HIS A 296 -5.17 -19.62 -7.36
N VAL A 297 -3.85 -19.42 -7.26
CA VAL A 297 -2.90 -19.65 -8.34
C VAL A 297 -1.67 -20.42 -7.86
N ASP A 298 -0.98 -21.07 -8.80
CA ASP A 298 0.34 -21.67 -8.57
C ASP A 298 1.46 -20.59 -8.68
N LYS A 299 2.72 -21.00 -8.48
CA LYS A 299 3.89 -20.10 -8.62
C LYS A 299 4.09 -19.57 -10.05
N GLN A 300 3.41 -20.11 -11.04
CA GLN A 300 3.37 -19.59 -12.42
C GLN A 300 2.15 -18.72 -12.70
N MET A 301 1.45 -18.31 -11.66
CA MET A 301 0.21 -17.51 -11.71
C MET A 301 -0.95 -18.22 -12.44
N ARG A 302 -0.88 -19.54 -12.63
CA ARG A 302 -1.97 -20.30 -13.25
C ARG A 302 -3.09 -20.57 -12.25
N THR A 303 -4.33 -20.39 -12.70
CA THR A 303 -5.51 -20.84 -11.97
C THR A 303 -5.68 -22.37 -12.09
N ASN A 304 -6.79 -22.90 -11.61
CA ASN A 304 -7.18 -24.28 -11.88
C ASN A 304 -7.47 -24.56 -13.37
N VAL A 305 -7.58 -23.52 -14.21
CA VAL A 305 -7.74 -23.61 -15.67
C VAL A 305 -6.41 -23.22 -16.32
N ALA A 306 -5.73 -24.17 -16.93
CA ALA A 306 -4.31 -24.09 -17.30
C ALA A 306 -3.91 -22.88 -18.19
N HIS A 307 -4.79 -22.40 -19.06
CA HIS A 307 -4.57 -21.25 -19.94
C HIS A 307 -5.11 -19.93 -19.38
N ILE A 308 -5.62 -19.94 -18.14
CA ILE A 308 -6.11 -18.75 -17.44
C ILE A 308 -5.26 -18.50 -16.21
N HIS A 309 -4.67 -17.31 -16.15
CA HIS A 309 -3.84 -16.82 -15.07
C HIS A 309 -4.59 -15.76 -14.25
N ALA A 310 -4.20 -15.55 -13.01
CA ALA A 310 -4.70 -14.43 -12.20
C ALA A 310 -3.54 -13.77 -11.45
N ILE A 311 -3.63 -12.45 -11.24
CA ILE A 311 -2.55 -11.61 -10.67
C ILE A 311 -3.12 -10.44 -9.85
N GLY A 312 -2.30 -9.86 -8.99
CA GLY A 312 -2.63 -8.70 -8.17
C GLY A 312 -3.53 -9.02 -6.98
N ASP A 313 -4.36 -8.05 -6.59
CA ASP A 313 -5.19 -8.17 -5.38
C ASP A 313 -6.15 -9.36 -5.39
N VAL A 314 -6.54 -9.83 -6.57
CA VAL A 314 -7.51 -10.93 -6.72
C VAL A 314 -6.93 -12.30 -6.33
N VAL A 315 -5.59 -12.43 -6.24
CA VAL A 315 -4.95 -13.72 -5.92
C VAL A 315 -4.55 -13.89 -4.46
N GLY A 316 -4.48 -12.78 -3.68
CA GLY A 316 -4.15 -12.88 -2.24
C GLY A 316 -3.40 -11.69 -1.68
N GLN A 317 -3.15 -11.80 -0.37
CA GLN A 317 -2.35 -10.81 0.37
C GLN A 317 -0.84 -10.96 0.09
N PRO A 318 -0.06 -9.87 0.26
CA PRO A 318 -0.51 -8.50 0.46
C PRO A 318 -1.09 -7.89 -0.83
N MET A 319 -2.13 -7.05 -0.71
CA MET A 319 -2.72 -6.33 -1.84
C MET A 319 -1.89 -5.10 -2.18
N LEU A 320 -0.76 -5.30 -2.86
CA LEU A 320 0.22 -4.27 -3.16
C LEU A 320 0.50 -4.20 -4.67
N ALA A 321 0.56 -2.98 -5.18
CA ALA A 321 0.75 -2.71 -6.61
C ALA A 321 2.04 -3.35 -7.15
N HIS A 322 3.16 -3.19 -6.45
CA HIS A 322 4.46 -3.72 -6.85
C HIS A 322 4.50 -5.26 -6.86
N LYS A 323 3.80 -5.96 -5.94
CA LYS A 323 3.61 -7.41 -6.02
C LYS A 323 2.92 -7.79 -7.33
N GLY A 324 1.80 -7.13 -7.63
CA GLY A 324 1.03 -7.39 -8.85
C GLY A 324 1.80 -7.14 -10.14
N VAL A 325 2.70 -6.15 -10.18
CA VAL A 325 3.60 -5.90 -11.34
C VAL A 325 4.49 -7.09 -11.61
N HIS A 326 5.15 -7.64 -10.59
CA HIS A 326 6.01 -8.82 -10.72
C HIS A 326 5.22 -10.08 -11.08
N GLU A 327 4.05 -10.29 -10.50
CA GLU A 327 3.13 -11.38 -10.88
C GLU A 327 2.71 -11.26 -12.34
N GLY A 328 2.44 -10.03 -12.84
CA GLY A 328 2.12 -9.76 -14.23
C GLY A 328 3.23 -10.14 -15.20
N HIS A 329 4.48 -9.85 -14.85
CA HIS A 329 5.64 -10.27 -15.64
C HIS A 329 5.78 -11.80 -15.67
N VAL A 330 5.60 -12.48 -14.54
CA VAL A 330 5.63 -13.95 -14.48
C VAL A 330 4.55 -14.56 -15.36
N ALA A 331 3.29 -14.12 -15.25
CA ALA A 331 2.19 -14.62 -16.06
C ALA A 331 2.45 -14.44 -17.56
N ALA A 332 2.88 -13.24 -18.00
CA ALA A 332 3.20 -12.94 -19.40
C ALA A 332 4.33 -13.83 -19.92
N GLU A 333 5.39 -14.02 -19.15
CA GLU A 333 6.55 -14.83 -19.55
C GLU A 333 6.23 -16.33 -19.58
N VAL A 334 5.39 -16.81 -18.68
CA VAL A 334 4.89 -18.20 -18.69
C VAL A 334 4.04 -18.46 -19.94
N ILE A 335 3.13 -17.55 -20.28
CA ILE A 335 2.31 -17.63 -21.51
C ILE A 335 3.20 -17.64 -22.76
N SER A 336 4.31 -16.90 -22.76
CA SER A 336 5.29 -16.91 -23.88
C SER A 336 6.14 -18.18 -23.97
N GLY A 337 5.95 -19.14 -23.04
CA GLY A 337 6.67 -20.42 -23.01
C GLY A 337 7.92 -20.42 -22.13
N LYS A 338 8.23 -19.36 -21.39
CA LYS A 338 9.36 -19.31 -20.47
C LYS A 338 9.04 -20.04 -19.17
N LYS A 339 10.09 -20.63 -18.56
CA LYS A 339 10.03 -21.19 -17.20
C LYS A 339 10.31 -20.09 -16.19
N HIS A 340 9.28 -19.40 -15.77
CA HIS A 340 9.36 -18.35 -14.75
C HIS A 340 8.41 -18.65 -13.59
N TYR A 341 8.78 -18.22 -12.38
CA TYR A 341 8.04 -18.49 -11.15
C TYR A 341 8.02 -17.25 -10.27
N PHE A 342 6.87 -16.96 -9.68
CA PHE A 342 6.76 -15.94 -8.65
C PHE A 342 7.17 -16.55 -7.30
N ASP A 343 8.39 -16.27 -6.90
CA ASP A 343 9.00 -16.77 -5.66
C ASP A 343 9.86 -15.65 -5.02
N PRO A 344 9.25 -14.50 -4.67
CA PRO A 344 9.98 -13.39 -4.09
C PRO A 344 10.48 -13.76 -2.70
N LYS A 345 11.73 -13.40 -2.37
CA LYS A 345 12.24 -13.54 -1.01
C LYS A 345 11.57 -12.57 -0.05
N VAL A 346 11.21 -11.38 -0.54
CA VAL A 346 10.56 -10.32 0.24
C VAL A 346 9.62 -9.49 -0.63
N ILE A 347 8.61 -8.93 0.03
CA ILE A 347 7.70 -7.93 -0.53
C ILE A 347 7.63 -6.79 0.50
N PRO A 348 8.15 -5.58 0.21
CA PRO A 348 8.17 -4.47 1.14
C PRO A 348 6.76 -3.90 1.35
N SER A 349 6.51 -3.34 2.53
CA SER A 349 5.29 -2.62 2.87
C SER A 349 5.63 -1.25 3.45
N ILE A 350 4.85 -0.23 3.08
CA ILE A 350 5.08 1.15 3.50
C ILE A 350 3.73 1.81 3.80
N ALA A 351 3.64 2.46 4.96
CA ALA A 351 2.63 3.47 5.26
C ALA A 351 3.29 4.85 5.09
N TYR A 352 2.81 5.63 4.14
CA TYR A 352 3.37 6.94 3.77
C TYR A 352 2.81 8.08 4.66
N THR A 353 2.66 7.77 5.92
CA THR A 353 2.29 8.72 6.98
C THR A 353 3.46 9.65 7.33
N GLU A 354 3.28 10.56 8.31
CA GLU A 354 4.37 11.37 8.85
C GLU A 354 4.45 11.17 10.37
N PRO A 355 5.46 10.39 10.85
CA PRO A 355 6.55 9.73 10.11
C PRO A 355 6.08 8.54 9.27
N GLU A 356 6.86 8.15 8.25
CA GLU A 356 6.62 6.93 7.48
C GLU A 356 6.90 5.69 8.33
N VAL A 357 6.16 4.60 8.06
CA VAL A 357 6.42 3.27 8.64
C VAL A 357 6.64 2.28 7.50
N ALA A 358 7.85 1.75 7.41
CA ALA A 358 8.26 0.86 6.33
C ALA A 358 8.85 -0.43 6.91
N TRP A 359 8.51 -1.60 6.33
CA TRP A 359 9.06 -2.89 6.77
C TRP A 359 9.18 -3.87 5.61
N VAL A 360 10.11 -4.81 5.76
CA VAL A 360 10.40 -5.82 4.73
C VAL A 360 10.96 -7.09 5.38
N GLY A 361 10.68 -8.24 4.78
CA GLY A 361 11.09 -9.54 5.30
C GLY A 361 10.29 -9.97 6.51
N LYS A 362 10.91 -10.74 7.40
CA LYS A 362 10.26 -11.26 8.61
C LYS A 362 10.09 -10.20 9.66
N THR A 363 8.90 -10.16 10.26
CA THR A 363 8.68 -9.51 11.54
C THR A 363 9.14 -10.40 12.69
N GLU A 364 9.36 -9.85 13.88
CA GLU A 364 9.63 -10.67 15.08
C GLU A 364 8.51 -11.66 15.37
N LYS A 365 7.27 -11.24 15.15
CA LYS A 365 6.10 -12.10 15.32
C LYS A 365 6.14 -13.32 14.40
N GLU A 366 6.49 -13.13 13.13
CA GLU A 366 6.64 -14.22 12.16
C GLU A 366 7.85 -15.09 12.45
N ALA A 367 9.01 -14.50 12.73
CA ALA A 367 10.23 -15.23 13.10
C ALA A 367 10.00 -16.13 14.33
N LYS A 368 9.32 -15.60 15.35
CA LYS A 368 8.95 -16.38 16.54
C LYS A 368 7.96 -17.50 16.24
N ALA A 369 6.96 -17.24 15.41
CA ALA A 369 5.96 -18.26 15.05
C ALA A 369 6.56 -19.40 14.22
N GLU A 370 7.56 -19.11 13.39
CA GLU A 370 8.31 -20.08 12.57
C GLU A 370 9.46 -20.76 13.33
N GLY A 371 9.71 -20.39 14.60
CA GLY A 371 10.77 -20.97 15.44
C GLY A 371 12.19 -20.60 14.98
N ILE A 372 12.35 -19.49 14.28
CA ILE A 372 13.65 -18.98 13.83
C ILE A 372 14.43 -18.46 15.04
N ASN A 373 15.70 -18.86 15.16
CA ASN A 373 16.62 -18.32 16.16
C ASN A 373 17.13 -16.96 15.67
N TYR A 374 16.51 -15.87 16.13
CA TYR A 374 16.81 -14.53 15.65
C TYR A 374 17.36 -13.61 16.75
N GLU A 375 18.02 -12.54 16.33
CA GLU A 375 18.40 -11.40 17.15
C GLU A 375 17.95 -10.09 16.47
N VAL A 376 17.53 -9.14 17.30
CA VAL A 376 17.11 -7.81 16.85
C VAL A 376 18.18 -6.79 17.20
N SER A 377 18.49 -5.92 16.27
CA SER A 377 19.27 -4.71 16.53
C SER A 377 18.46 -3.48 16.13
N THR A 378 18.64 -2.40 16.88
CA THR A 378 17.96 -1.14 16.61
C THR A 378 18.94 0.01 16.72
N PHE A 379 18.77 0.99 15.83
CA PHE A 379 19.46 2.27 15.89
C PHE A 379 18.43 3.39 16.02
N PRO A 380 18.36 4.08 17.18
CA PRO A 380 17.47 5.23 17.39
C PRO A 380 18.04 6.44 16.64
N TRP A 381 17.21 7.14 15.87
CA TRP A 381 17.63 8.29 15.09
C TRP A 381 18.01 9.51 15.95
N ALA A 382 17.66 9.49 17.23
CA ALA A 382 18.17 10.45 18.22
C ALA A 382 19.71 10.45 18.36
N ALA A 383 20.38 9.39 17.88
CA ALA A 383 21.84 9.30 17.80
C ALA A 383 22.40 9.62 16.39
N SER A 384 21.52 9.88 15.40
CA SER A 384 21.94 10.22 14.04
C SER A 384 22.18 11.71 13.88
N GLY A 385 23.40 12.10 13.55
CA GLY A 385 23.73 13.51 13.25
C GLY A 385 22.86 14.10 12.14
N ARG A 386 22.55 13.33 11.10
CA ARG A 386 21.66 13.75 10.01
C ARG A 386 20.22 13.95 10.48
N ALA A 387 19.69 13.02 11.26
CA ALA A 387 18.33 13.12 11.75
C ALA A 387 18.14 14.33 12.68
N ILE A 388 19.12 14.57 13.57
CA ILE A 388 19.14 15.75 14.45
C ILE A 388 19.21 17.05 13.63
N ALA A 389 20.12 17.12 12.67
CA ALA A 389 20.29 18.32 11.83
C ALA A 389 19.08 18.62 10.92
N SER A 390 18.22 17.62 10.68
CA SER A 390 17.03 17.74 9.83
C SER A 390 15.71 17.71 10.63
N ASP A 391 15.76 17.85 11.95
CA ASP A 391 14.61 17.86 12.88
C ASP A 391 13.69 16.64 12.73
N CYS A 392 14.29 15.46 12.49
CA CYS A 392 13.57 14.19 12.35
C CYS A 392 14.13 13.07 13.24
N ALA A 393 14.64 13.42 14.42
CA ALA A 393 15.31 12.52 15.35
C ALA A 393 14.36 11.50 16.05
N ASP A 394 13.06 11.62 15.89
CA ASP A 394 12.06 10.72 16.48
C ASP A 394 11.96 9.36 15.77
N GLY A 395 12.85 9.06 14.82
CA GLY A 395 12.86 7.83 14.04
C GLY A 395 13.62 6.68 14.68
N MET A 396 13.50 5.49 14.08
CA MET A 396 14.23 4.28 14.45
C MET A 396 14.42 3.38 13.23
N THR A 397 15.61 2.81 13.11
CA THR A 397 15.91 1.70 12.19
C THR A 397 16.06 0.42 12.99
N LYS A 398 15.38 -0.64 12.56
CA LYS A 398 15.39 -1.98 13.16
C LYS A 398 15.83 -2.98 12.12
N MET A 399 16.69 -3.91 12.51
CA MET A 399 17.08 -5.06 11.70
C MET A 399 16.89 -6.35 12.49
N ILE A 400 16.55 -7.41 11.79
CA ILE A 400 16.33 -8.75 12.34
C ILE A 400 17.29 -9.68 11.63
N PHE A 401 18.15 -10.35 12.38
CA PHE A 401 19.16 -11.27 11.89
C PHE A 401 18.87 -12.69 12.37
N ASP A 402 19.12 -13.67 11.52
CA ASP A 402 19.24 -15.06 11.91
C ASP A 402 20.54 -15.26 12.69
N LYS A 403 20.44 -15.79 13.91
CA LYS A 403 21.60 -15.95 14.83
C LYS A 403 22.62 -16.98 14.38
N ASP A 404 22.18 -17.97 13.60
CA ASP A 404 23.03 -19.09 13.22
C ASP A 404 23.83 -18.75 11.95
N THR A 405 23.25 -17.94 11.07
CA THR A 405 23.86 -17.55 9.79
C THR A 405 24.28 -16.09 9.72
N HIS A 406 23.90 -15.26 10.70
CA HIS A 406 24.04 -13.79 10.74
C HIS A 406 23.36 -13.07 9.58
N ARG A 407 22.62 -13.77 8.72
CA ARG A 407 21.92 -13.15 7.59
C ARG A 407 20.78 -12.26 8.04
N VAL A 408 20.62 -11.12 7.36
CA VAL A 408 19.46 -10.29 7.55
C VAL A 408 18.22 -10.99 6.99
N ILE A 409 17.19 -11.13 7.82
CA ILE A 409 15.92 -11.80 7.48
C ILE A 409 14.73 -10.86 7.51
N GLY A 410 14.87 -9.70 8.13
CA GLY A 410 13.83 -8.68 8.21
C GLY A 410 14.38 -7.35 8.68
N GLY A 411 13.56 -6.32 8.49
CA GLY A 411 13.86 -4.99 9.03
C GLY A 411 12.72 -4.03 8.84
N ALA A 412 12.77 -2.94 9.60
CA ALA A 412 11.77 -1.90 9.58
C ALA A 412 12.38 -0.53 9.90
N ILE A 413 11.77 0.50 9.35
CA ILE A 413 12.15 1.88 9.58
C ILE A 413 10.90 2.68 9.91
N VAL A 414 10.95 3.44 11.00
CA VAL A 414 9.96 4.47 11.28
C VAL A 414 10.67 5.82 11.29
N GLY A 415 10.27 6.71 10.40
CA GLY A 415 10.92 8.01 10.25
C GLY A 415 10.73 8.63 8.88
N THR A 416 11.24 9.83 8.71
CA THR A 416 11.23 10.57 7.45
C THR A 416 11.92 9.77 6.34
N ASN A 417 11.27 9.60 5.18
CA ASN A 417 11.77 8.84 4.03
C ASN A 417 12.08 7.36 4.35
N GLY A 418 11.42 6.77 5.36
CA GLY A 418 11.61 5.36 5.73
C GLY A 418 11.34 4.40 4.57
N GLY A 419 10.38 4.72 3.71
CA GLY A 419 10.06 3.95 2.51
C GLY A 419 11.18 3.91 1.47
N GLU A 420 11.87 5.03 1.27
CA GLU A 420 13.01 5.09 0.34
C GLU A 420 14.22 4.34 0.91
N LEU A 421 14.48 4.49 2.22
CA LEU A 421 15.60 3.83 2.90
C LEU A 421 15.45 2.30 2.95
N LEU A 422 14.20 1.80 3.05
CA LEU A 422 13.91 0.38 3.15
C LEU A 422 14.44 -0.45 1.97
N GLY A 423 14.66 0.17 0.81
CA GLY A 423 15.17 -0.47 -0.40
C GLY A 423 16.49 -1.19 -0.19
N GLU A 424 17.40 -0.64 0.63
CA GLU A 424 18.68 -1.26 0.98
C GLU A 424 18.48 -2.55 1.78
N ILE A 425 17.62 -2.52 2.81
CA ILE A 425 17.32 -3.73 3.60
C ILE A 425 16.68 -4.80 2.72
N GLY A 426 15.74 -4.42 1.84
CA GLY A 426 15.12 -5.33 0.89
C GLY A 426 16.14 -5.98 -0.06
N LEU A 427 17.10 -5.22 -0.58
CA LEU A 427 18.18 -5.72 -1.42
C LEU A 427 19.11 -6.65 -0.64
N ALA A 428 19.49 -6.28 0.59
CA ALA A 428 20.35 -7.11 1.44
C ALA A 428 19.73 -8.49 1.69
N ILE A 429 18.42 -8.56 2.02
CA ILE A 429 17.72 -9.84 2.17
C ILE A 429 17.69 -10.62 0.83
N ALA A 430 17.37 -9.93 -0.27
CA ALA A 430 17.29 -10.57 -1.59
C ALA A 430 18.63 -11.17 -2.04
N MET A 431 19.75 -10.50 -1.72
CA MET A 431 21.11 -10.96 -2.02
C MET A 431 21.65 -11.95 -0.99
N GLY A 432 21.01 -12.08 0.19
CA GLY A 432 21.44 -12.97 1.27
C GLY A 432 22.63 -12.44 2.05
N CYS A 433 22.77 -11.10 2.15
CA CYS A 433 23.80 -10.43 2.95
C CYS A 433 23.68 -10.80 4.42
N ASP A 434 24.81 -10.84 5.10
CA ASP A 434 24.87 -10.95 6.56
C ASP A 434 25.12 -9.58 7.21
N ALA A 435 25.21 -9.56 8.53
CA ALA A 435 25.41 -8.33 9.28
C ALA A 435 26.77 -7.68 8.99
N GLU A 436 27.82 -8.49 8.77
CA GLU A 436 29.16 -7.98 8.44
C GLU A 436 29.17 -7.28 7.09
N ASP A 437 28.51 -7.85 6.07
CA ASP A 437 28.38 -7.23 4.74
C ASP A 437 27.80 -5.82 4.83
N ILE A 438 26.76 -5.66 5.66
CA ILE A 438 26.06 -4.37 5.82
C ILE A 438 26.88 -3.40 6.67
N ALA A 439 27.51 -3.88 7.76
CA ALA A 439 28.31 -3.06 8.66
C ALA A 439 29.61 -2.56 7.98
N LEU A 440 30.18 -3.34 7.06
CA LEU A 440 31.37 -2.96 6.28
C LEU A 440 31.05 -2.08 5.07
N THR A 441 29.77 -1.97 4.68
CA THR A 441 29.36 -1.09 3.60
C THR A 441 29.55 0.37 4.04
N ILE A 442 30.36 1.13 3.32
CA ILE A 442 30.62 2.54 3.63
C ILE A 442 29.42 3.37 3.19
N HIS A 443 28.66 3.88 4.14
CA HIS A 443 27.56 4.82 3.90
C HIS A 443 28.07 6.26 3.86
N ALA A 444 27.45 7.09 3.00
CA ALA A 444 27.82 8.50 2.93
C ALA A 444 27.44 9.24 4.23
N HIS A 445 28.35 10.07 4.73
CA HIS A 445 28.13 10.89 5.94
C HIS A 445 27.94 12.38 5.60
N PRO A 446 26.95 13.09 6.22
CA PRO A 446 25.88 12.53 7.07
C PRO A 446 24.62 12.18 6.24
N THR A 447 24.08 11.02 6.42
CA THR A 447 22.83 10.57 5.78
C THR A 447 21.95 9.76 6.73
N LEU A 448 20.66 9.62 6.40
CA LEU A 448 19.77 8.72 7.14
C LEU A 448 20.08 7.23 6.82
N HIS A 449 20.70 6.93 5.68
CA HIS A 449 21.14 5.58 5.31
C HIS A 449 22.14 4.97 6.30
N GLU A 450 23.01 5.80 6.91
CA GLU A 450 23.94 5.31 7.94
C GLU A 450 23.23 4.53 9.04
N SER A 451 21.95 4.84 9.33
CA SER A 451 21.19 4.15 10.35
C SER A 451 21.04 2.63 10.11
N ILE A 452 21.14 2.17 8.85
CA ILE A 452 21.08 0.77 8.48
C ILE A 452 22.42 0.08 8.81
N GLY A 453 23.55 0.66 8.37
CA GLY A 453 24.88 0.17 8.72
C GLY A 453 25.11 0.19 10.24
N LEU A 454 24.73 1.28 10.90
CA LEU A 454 24.84 1.42 12.37
C LEU A 454 23.98 0.40 13.13
N ALA A 455 22.80 0.03 12.60
CA ALA A 455 22.00 -1.05 13.18
C ALA A 455 22.68 -2.42 13.00
N ALA A 456 23.37 -2.66 11.88
CA ALA A 456 24.18 -3.86 11.68
C ALA A 456 25.41 -3.87 12.61
N GLU A 457 26.09 -2.75 12.81
CA GLU A 457 27.19 -2.62 13.78
C GLU A 457 26.73 -2.89 15.23
N VAL A 458 25.50 -2.53 15.59
CA VAL A 458 24.92 -2.92 16.89
C VAL A 458 24.86 -4.44 17.03
N PHE A 459 24.45 -5.15 15.98
CA PHE A 459 24.42 -6.61 15.97
C PHE A 459 25.84 -7.20 16.07
N GLU A 460 26.79 -6.69 15.28
CA GLU A 460 28.18 -7.16 15.27
C GLU A 460 28.95 -6.78 16.57
N GLY A 461 28.50 -5.75 17.31
CA GLY A 461 29.18 -5.23 18.47
C GLY A 461 30.36 -4.32 18.15
N SER A 462 30.38 -3.76 16.94
CA SER A 462 31.38 -2.78 16.49
C SER A 462 30.95 -1.32 16.62
N ILE A 463 29.67 -1.06 16.93
CA ILE A 463 29.08 0.27 17.06
C ILE A 463 29.85 1.19 18.01
N THR A 464 30.08 2.44 17.56
CA THR A 464 30.73 3.51 18.34
C THR A 464 29.79 4.65 18.70
N ASP A 465 28.74 4.85 17.92
CA ASP A 465 27.76 5.94 18.07
C ASP A 465 26.70 5.70 19.16
N LEU A 466 26.70 4.49 19.71
CA LEU A 466 25.86 4.08 20.85
C LEU A 466 26.70 3.36 21.90
N PRO A 467 26.23 3.30 23.18
CA PRO A 467 26.84 2.41 24.17
C PRO A 467 26.82 0.96 23.67
N ASN A 468 28.01 0.38 23.51
CA ASN A 468 28.15 -0.95 22.95
C ASN A 468 27.90 -2.03 24.02
N ALA A 469 26.75 -2.68 23.98
CA ALA A 469 26.36 -3.74 24.93
C ALA A 469 27.23 -5.02 24.80
N LYS A 470 27.84 -5.25 23.62
CA LYS A 470 28.74 -6.39 23.33
C LYS A 470 30.22 -6.05 23.59
N ALA A 471 30.54 -4.83 24.04
CA ALA A 471 31.91 -4.48 24.37
C ALA A 471 32.52 -5.38 25.45
N VAL A 472 33.78 -5.76 25.24
CA VAL A 472 34.55 -6.54 26.23
C VAL A 472 34.66 -5.74 27.53
N LYS A 473 34.11 -6.29 28.62
CA LYS A 473 34.21 -5.68 29.94
C LYS A 473 35.70 -5.71 30.33
N ARG A 474 36.30 -4.55 30.50
CA ARG A 474 37.62 -4.47 31.11
C ARG A 474 37.51 -5.01 32.53
N ASN A 475 38.25 -6.08 32.84
CA ASN A 475 38.44 -6.50 34.23
C ASN A 475 39.11 -5.33 34.96
N LYS A 476 38.44 -4.79 35.97
CA LYS A 476 39.00 -3.79 36.89
C LYS A 476 40.01 -4.46 37.80
#